data_9780641b1ce1104da9a818e537c8d8b7
#
_entry.id   9780641b1ce1104da9a818e537c8d8b7
#
_cell.length_a   1.000
_cell.length_b   1.000
_cell.length_c   1.000
_cell.angle_alpha   90.00
_cell.angle_beta   90.00
_cell.angle_gamma   90.00
#
_symmetry.space_group_name_H-M   'P 1'
#
loop_
_entity.id
_entity.type
_entity.pdbx_description
1 polymer ?
#
loop_
_entity_poly.entity_id
_entity_poly.type
_entity_poly.pdbx_seq_one_letter_code
_entity_poly.pdbx_strand_id
1 'polypeptide(L)'
;IAIDLGTANTLIIHNDKVVVDSPSIVAIDRTTNKIIAIGDEASMMHGKTHENIKTIRPLKDGVIADFNASEQMINTLIKSIPNLKKKFFTPSLRMVICIPSGITEVEMRAVKESAERVNGKEVYLIHEPMAAAIGIGIDIMQPKGNMIVDIGGGTTEIAIIALSGIVCDKSVKIAGDVFTNDIVNYMRSKHNLFVGERTAEKIKILIGSVIEDLENPPEDMSVQGRDLVTGKPKQAMISYVEIAKALDKSIIRIEEAIMEALSQTPPELAADIYNTGIYLAGGGALLRGLDVRLSRKTDLPVYIAEDPLQAVVRGTGITLKNIERYKTILIK
;
A
#
# COMPACT_ATOMS: atom_id res chain seq x y z
N ILE A 1 -3.72 -12.77 15.08
CA ILE A 1 -3.97 -12.24 13.73
C ILE A 1 -2.80 -11.37 13.29
N ALA A 2 -2.49 -11.39 12.00
CA ALA A 2 -1.54 -10.47 11.38
C ALA A 2 -2.34 -9.46 10.54
N ILE A 3 -2.00 -8.18 10.66
CA ILE A 3 -2.73 -7.09 10.01
C ILE A 3 -1.74 -6.25 9.20
N ASP A 4 -2.06 -6.08 7.94
CA ASP A 4 -1.52 -5.02 7.10
C ASP A 4 -2.56 -3.90 7.06
N LEU A 5 -2.24 -2.79 7.72
CA LEU A 5 -3.14 -1.64 7.86
C LEU A 5 -2.78 -0.59 6.81
N GLY A 6 -2.98 -0.95 5.54
CA GLY A 6 -2.58 -0.09 4.42
C GLY A 6 -3.53 1.08 4.15
N THR A 7 -2.99 2.14 3.55
CA THR A 7 -3.77 3.33 3.15
C THR A 7 -4.88 3.00 2.16
N ALA A 8 -4.62 2.12 1.20
CA ALA A 8 -5.60 1.72 0.19
C ALA A 8 -6.47 0.55 0.65
N ASN A 9 -5.85 -0.52 1.13
CA ASN A 9 -6.51 -1.74 1.57
C ASN A 9 -5.98 -2.17 2.94
N THR A 10 -6.86 -2.77 3.74
CA THR A 10 -6.51 -3.49 4.97
C THR A 10 -6.61 -4.98 4.72
N LEU A 11 -5.52 -5.72 4.95
CA LEU A 11 -5.47 -7.17 4.84
C LEU A 11 -5.29 -7.81 6.23
N ILE A 12 -5.98 -8.92 6.48
CA ILE A 12 -5.84 -9.65 7.74
C ILE A 12 -5.60 -11.13 7.45
N ILE A 13 -4.54 -11.68 8.07
CA ILE A 13 -4.29 -13.11 8.11
C ILE A 13 -4.74 -13.68 9.45
N HIS A 14 -5.51 -14.77 9.40
CA HIS A 14 -5.87 -15.60 10.53
C HIS A 14 -5.75 -17.07 10.15
N ASN A 15 -5.05 -17.86 10.99
CA ASN A 15 -4.79 -19.27 10.71
C ASN A 15 -4.16 -19.52 9.32
N ASP A 16 -3.09 -18.79 9.03
CA ASP A 16 -2.29 -18.88 7.78
C ASP A 16 -3.06 -18.55 6.48
N LYS A 17 -4.23 -17.92 6.58
CA LYS A 17 -5.04 -17.54 5.42
C LYS A 17 -5.40 -16.07 5.47
N VAL A 18 -5.38 -15.41 4.34
CA VAL A 18 -5.99 -14.08 4.18
C VAL A 18 -7.50 -14.26 4.35
N VAL A 19 -8.04 -13.66 5.40
CA VAL A 19 -9.47 -13.74 5.77
C VAL A 19 -10.18 -12.42 5.58
N VAL A 20 -9.44 -11.34 5.42
CA VAL A 20 -9.92 -10.01 5.06
C VAL A 20 -8.97 -9.43 4.03
N ASP A 21 -9.52 -8.94 2.93
CA ASP A 21 -8.91 -8.05 1.96
C ASP A 21 -9.97 -7.02 1.62
N SER A 22 -9.82 -5.82 2.12
CA SER A 22 -10.90 -4.83 2.10
C SER A 22 -10.35 -3.43 1.94
N PRO A 23 -10.95 -2.57 1.10
CA PRO A 23 -10.59 -1.18 0.99
C PRO A 23 -10.62 -0.45 2.35
N SER A 24 -9.59 0.33 2.63
CA SER A 24 -9.48 1.14 3.86
C SER A 24 -10.32 2.41 3.76
N ILE A 25 -11.63 2.26 3.67
CA ILE A 25 -12.60 3.35 3.51
C ILE A 25 -13.86 3.11 4.36
N VAL A 26 -14.44 4.18 4.88
CA VAL A 26 -15.67 4.16 5.64
C VAL A 26 -16.65 5.20 5.12
N ALA A 27 -17.95 4.90 5.18
CA ALA A 27 -19.02 5.83 4.91
C ALA A 27 -19.69 6.25 6.23
N ILE A 28 -19.85 7.55 6.42
CA ILE A 28 -20.36 8.16 7.65
C ILE A 28 -21.62 8.96 7.32
N ASP A 29 -22.68 8.73 8.09
CA ASP A 29 -23.84 9.61 8.12
C ASP A 29 -23.48 10.89 8.89
N ARG A 30 -23.51 12.02 8.20
CA ARG A 30 -23.12 13.33 8.76
C ARG A 30 -24.08 13.84 9.84
N THR A 31 -25.33 13.39 9.83
CA THR A 31 -26.35 13.81 10.77
C THR A 31 -26.17 13.14 12.12
N THR A 32 -25.88 11.83 12.09
CA THR A 32 -25.71 11.01 13.28
C THR A 32 -24.26 10.77 13.68
N ASN A 33 -23.31 11.12 12.82
CA ASN A 33 -21.88 10.84 12.91
C ASN A 33 -21.56 9.34 13.09
N LYS A 34 -22.44 8.46 12.57
CA LYS A 34 -22.27 7.01 12.65
C LYS A 34 -21.71 6.46 11.36
N ILE A 35 -20.83 5.46 11.47
CA ILE A 35 -20.39 4.68 10.31
C ILE A 35 -21.56 3.80 9.86
N ILE A 36 -21.89 3.90 8.56
CA ILE A 36 -22.98 3.16 7.92
C ILE A 36 -22.48 2.08 6.95
N ALA A 37 -21.24 2.18 6.46
CA ALA A 37 -20.62 1.16 5.65
C ALA A 37 -19.09 1.20 5.80
N ILE A 38 -18.43 0.07 5.56
CA ILE A 38 -16.97 -0.10 5.64
C ILE A 38 -16.51 -0.96 4.46
N GLY A 39 -15.29 -0.72 3.98
CA GLY A 39 -14.67 -1.55 2.96
C GLY A 39 -15.38 -1.44 1.61
N ASP A 40 -15.70 -2.58 0.99
CA ASP A 40 -16.29 -2.63 -0.35
C ASP A 40 -17.60 -1.85 -0.47
N GLU A 41 -18.47 -1.94 0.54
CA GLU A 41 -19.74 -1.21 0.55
C GLU A 41 -19.49 0.31 0.56
N ALA A 42 -18.58 0.80 1.41
CA ALA A 42 -18.21 2.22 1.46
C ALA A 42 -17.50 2.66 0.17
N SER A 43 -16.67 1.80 -0.41
CA SER A 43 -15.99 2.03 -1.69
C SER A 43 -16.98 2.17 -2.85
N MET A 44 -18.07 1.39 -2.87
CA MET A 44 -19.13 1.54 -3.86
C MET A 44 -19.89 2.86 -3.74
N MET A 45 -19.96 3.43 -2.55
CA MET A 45 -20.59 4.73 -2.28
C MET A 45 -19.69 5.91 -2.65
N HIS A 46 -18.35 5.71 -2.66
CA HIS A 46 -17.38 6.77 -2.87
C HIS A 46 -17.61 7.51 -4.20
N GLY A 47 -17.69 8.84 -4.15
CA GLY A 47 -17.99 9.70 -5.30
C GLY A 47 -19.43 9.67 -5.79
N LYS A 48 -20.36 8.98 -5.09
CA LYS A 48 -21.78 8.86 -5.45
C LYS A 48 -22.75 9.25 -4.32
N THR A 49 -22.23 9.75 -3.21
CA THR A 49 -23.02 10.10 -2.03
C THR A 49 -23.76 11.41 -2.21
N HIS A 50 -24.93 11.52 -1.58
CA HIS A 50 -25.61 12.81 -1.36
C HIS A 50 -25.01 13.53 -0.14
N GLU A 51 -25.44 14.75 0.14
CA GLU A 51 -24.85 15.64 1.15
C GLU A 51 -24.78 15.07 2.58
N ASN A 52 -25.73 14.20 2.93
CA ASN A 52 -25.79 13.61 4.28
C ASN A 52 -24.85 12.41 4.49
N ILE A 53 -24.20 11.91 3.45
CA ILE A 53 -23.24 10.82 3.55
C ILE A 53 -21.87 11.30 3.11
N LYS A 54 -20.84 11.02 3.93
CA LYS A 54 -19.43 11.29 3.62
C LYS A 54 -18.67 9.98 3.63
N THR A 55 -17.90 9.74 2.57
CA THR A 55 -16.87 8.68 2.58
C THR A 55 -15.52 9.27 2.95
N ILE A 56 -14.79 8.61 3.82
CA ILE A 56 -13.43 8.99 4.22
C ILE A 56 -12.51 7.78 4.22
N ARG A 57 -11.22 8.01 3.97
CA ARG A 57 -10.16 7.05 4.22
C ARG A 57 -9.55 7.36 5.58
N PRO A 58 -9.70 6.45 6.56
CA PRO A 58 -9.19 6.67 7.92
C PRO A 58 -7.67 6.67 8.00
N LEU A 59 -7.03 6.08 6.99
CA LEU A 59 -5.59 6.01 6.82
C LEU A 59 -5.16 6.90 5.65
N LYS A 60 -4.08 7.62 5.83
CA LYS A 60 -3.50 8.48 4.81
C LYS A 60 -1.98 8.50 4.95
N ASP A 61 -1.29 8.43 3.81
CA ASP A 61 0.18 8.48 3.79
C ASP A 61 0.82 7.46 4.75
N GLY A 62 0.24 6.25 4.84
CA GLY A 62 0.71 5.16 5.70
C GLY A 62 0.32 5.25 7.18
N VAL A 63 -0.35 6.33 7.61
CA VAL A 63 -0.64 6.58 9.03
C VAL A 63 -2.13 6.79 9.32
N ILE A 64 -2.51 6.68 10.59
CA ILE A 64 -3.89 6.94 11.04
C ILE A 64 -4.17 8.45 10.96
N ALA A 65 -5.07 8.84 10.06
CA ALA A 65 -5.54 10.21 9.91
C ALA A 65 -6.82 10.50 10.73
N ASP A 66 -7.65 9.46 10.93
CA ASP A 66 -8.84 9.53 11.78
C ASP A 66 -8.88 8.31 12.71
N PHE A 67 -8.55 8.54 13.98
CA PHE A 67 -8.43 7.50 14.98
C PHE A 67 -9.75 6.73 15.21
N ASN A 68 -10.86 7.45 15.36
CA ASN A 68 -12.15 6.83 15.64
C ASN A 68 -12.67 6.00 14.46
N ALA A 69 -12.50 6.51 13.25
CA ALA A 69 -12.89 5.79 12.05
C ALA A 69 -11.99 4.57 11.81
N SER A 70 -10.68 4.67 12.08
CA SER A 70 -9.74 3.53 11.99
C SER A 70 -10.08 2.45 12.99
N GLU A 71 -10.31 2.80 14.27
CA GLU A 71 -10.68 1.86 15.32
C GLU A 71 -11.97 1.11 14.97
N GLN A 72 -13.01 1.82 14.54
CA GLN A 72 -14.28 1.21 14.14
C GLN A 72 -14.14 0.32 12.90
N MET A 73 -13.32 0.74 11.91
CA MET A 73 -13.00 -0.06 10.74
C MET A 73 -12.32 -1.36 11.12
N ILE A 74 -11.22 -1.30 11.87
CA ILE A 74 -10.46 -2.46 12.33
C ILE A 74 -11.36 -3.40 13.14
N ASN A 75 -12.14 -2.86 14.08
CA ASN A 75 -13.05 -3.65 14.90
C ASN A 75 -14.10 -4.38 14.06
N THR A 76 -14.68 -3.72 13.06
CA THR A 76 -15.66 -4.32 12.16
C THR A 76 -15.03 -5.40 11.29
N LEU A 77 -13.85 -5.15 10.73
CA LEU A 77 -13.11 -6.13 9.93
C LEU A 77 -12.71 -7.36 10.75
N ILE A 78 -12.24 -7.19 11.99
CA ILE A 78 -11.94 -8.32 12.88
C ILE A 78 -13.22 -9.10 13.22
N LYS A 79 -14.31 -8.42 13.52
CA LYS A 79 -15.62 -9.06 13.78
C LYS A 79 -16.21 -9.77 12.57
N SER A 80 -15.79 -9.43 11.36
CA SER A 80 -16.23 -10.14 10.15
C SER A 80 -15.60 -11.53 10.01
N ILE A 81 -14.51 -11.83 10.72
CA ILE A 81 -13.81 -13.11 10.66
C ILE A 81 -14.72 -14.22 11.24
N PRO A 82 -15.07 -15.25 10.45
CA PRO A 82 -16.14 -16.20 10.81
C PRO A 82 -15.96 -16.92 12.15
N ASN A 83 -14.72 -17.27 12.49
CA ASN A 83 -14.42 -18.06 13.70
C ASN A 83 -14.31 -17.20 14.99
N LEU A 84 -14.23 -15.88 14.85
CA LEU A 84 -14.19 -14.96 15.98
C LEU A 84 -15.61 -14.52 16.41
N LYS A 85 -16.60 -14.60 15.53
CA LYS A 85 -18.00 -14.22 15.80
C LYS A 85 -18.76 -15.15 16.77
N LYS A 86 -18.35 -16.41 16.92
CA LYS A 86 -19.18 -17.47 17.56
C LYS A 86 -18.88 -17.72 19.04
N LYS A 87 -18.01 -16.98 19.69
CA LYS A 87 -17.69 -17.22 21.11
C LYS A 87 -18.42 -16.25 22.02
N PHE A 88 -19.05 -16.79 23.09
CA PHE A 88 -19.69 -16.04 24.19
C PHE A 88 -18.74 -15.05 24.87
N PHE A 89 -17.43 -15.30 24.74
CA PHE A 89 -16.36 -14.39 25.18
C PHE A 89 -15.50 -14.08 23.96
N THR A 90 -15.25 -12.79 23.71
CA THR A 90 -14.29 -12.34 22.69
C THR A 90 -12.90 -12.85 23.12
N PRO A 91 -12.24 -13.73 22.34
CA PRO A 91 -10.93 -14.23 22.71
C PRO A 91 -9.93 -13.06 22.71
N SER A 92 -9.00 -13.07 23.66
CA SER A 92 -7.88 -12.14 23.62
C SER A 92 -7.02 -12.49 22.40
N LEU A 93 -6.64 -11.48 21.63
CA LEU A 93 -5.89 -11.67 20.38
C LEU A 93 -4.41 -11.33 20.57
N ARG A 94 -3.56 -12.20 20.02
CA ARG A 94 -2.17 -11.84 19.73
C ARG A 94 -2.12 -11.27 18.33
N MET A 95 -1.51 -10.08 18.19
CA MET A 95 -1.49 -9.34 16.95
C MET A 95 -0.07 -8.96 16.56
N VAL A 96 0.23 -9.06 15.27
CA VAL A 96 1.36 -8.39 14.63
C VAL A 96 0.78 -7.46 13.57
N ILE A 97 1.18 -6.19 13.59
CA ILE A 97 0.68 -5.15 12.68
C ILE A 97 1.87 -4.50 12.00
N CYS A 98 1.84 -4.39 10.69
CA CYS A 98 2.89 -3.67 9.96
C CYS A 98 2.66 -2.16 10.03
N ILE A 99 3.76 -1.43 10.00
CA ILE A 99 3.83 0.03 10.06
C ILE A 99 4.89 0.54 9.09
N PRO A 100 4.74 1.73 8.50
CA PRO A 100 5.77 2.36 7.69
C PRO A 100 7.08 2.56 8.47
N SER A 101 8.22 2.57 7.78
CA SER A 101 9.52 2.80 8.44
C SER A 101 9.67 4.23 8.96
N GLY A 102 9.08 5.22 8.27
CA GLY A 102 9.13 6.63 8.65
C GLY A 102 8.05 7.08 9.67
N ILE A 103 7.38 6.16 10.36
CA ILE A 103 6.32 6.46 11.33
C ILE A 103 6.86 7.13 12.60
N THR A 104 6.15 8.10 13.14
CA THR A 104 6.48 8.74 14.42
C THR A 104 6.05 7.89 15.62
N GLU A 105 6.69 8.10 16.80
CA GLU A 105 6.30 7.40 18.04
C GLU A 105 4.83 7.63 18.43
N VAL A 106 4.28 8.82 18.13
CA VAL A 106 2.87 9.15 18.41
C VAL A 106 1.95 8.32 17.52
N GLU A 107 2.27 8.21 16.24
CA GLU A 107 1.51 7.40 15.28
C GLU A 107 1.62 5.90 15.59
N MET A 108 2.82 5.40 15.96
CA MET A 108 3.01 4.03 16.44
C MET A 108 2.10 3.72 17.64
N ARG A 109 2.08 4.63 18.62
CA ARG A 109 1.21 4.50 19.80
C ARG A 109 -0.26 4.46 19.40
N ALA A 110 -0.68 5.30 18.44
CA ALA A 110 -2.05 5.32 17.95
C ALA A 110 -2.47 3.98 17.32
N VAL A 111 -1.59 3.36 16.52
CA VAL A 111 -1.83 2.00 15.96
C VAL A 111 -1.98 0.97 17.06
N LYS A 112 -1.08 0.98 18.04
CA LYS A 112 -1.09 0.04 19.17
C LYS A 112 -2.35 0.19 20.02
N GLU A 113 -2.70 1.41 20.41
CA GLU A 113 -3.91 1.69 21.19
C GLU A 113 -5.19 1.27 20.43
N SER A 114 -5.24 1.49 19.11
CA SER A 114 -6.36 1.02 18.28
C SER A 114 -6.49 -0.51 18.34
N ALA A 115 -5.37 -1.23 18.26
CA ALA A 115 -5.35 -2.69 18.34
C ALA A 115 -5.73 -3.21 19.73
N GLU A 116 -5.28 -2.56 20.80
CA GLU A 116 -5.62 -2.91 22.18
C GLU A 116 -7.13 -2.75 22.47
N ARG A 117 -7.76 -1.68 21.93
CA ARG A 117 -9.20 -1.42 22.05
C ARG A 117 -10.07 -2.46 21.34
N VAL A 118 -9.54 -3.11 20.31
CA VAL A 118 -10.22 -4.21 19.60
C VAL A 118 -9.82 -5.60 20.14
N ASN A 119 -9.46 -5.66 21.43
CA ASN A 119 -9.12 -6.88 22.16
C ASN A 119 -7.74 -7.49 21.87
N GLY A 120 -6.81 -6.70 21.37
CA GLY A 120 -5.38 -7.05 21.28
C GLY A 120 -4.78 -7.11 22.69
N LYS A 121 -4.39 -8.30 23.16
CA LYS A 121 -3.73 -8.49 24.46
C LYS A 121 -2.21 -8.44 24.34
N GLU A 122 -1.69 -8.99 23.27
CA GLU A 122 -0.29 -8.96 22.90
C GLU A 122 -0.18 -8.34 21.52
N VAL A 123 0.24 -7.09 21.44
CA VAL A 123 0.38 -6.34 20.19
C VAL A 123 1.85 -6.08 19.91
N TYR A 124 2.30 -6.49 18.75
CA TYR A 124 3.62 -6.26 18.22
C TYR A 124 3.51 -5.49 16.92
N LEU A 125 4.47 -4.61 16.67
CA LEU A 125 4.59 -3.88 15.41
C LEU A 125 5.81 -4.36 14.64
N ILE A 126 5.75 -4.30 13.32
CA ILE A 126 6.86 -4.62 12.41
C ILE A 126 6.89 -3.59 11.28
N HIS A 127 8.07 -3.17 10.85
CA HIS A 127 8.19 -2.27 9.70
C HIS A 127 7.78 -2.95 8.40
N GLU A 128 7.01 -2.26 7.55
CA GLU A 128 6.51 -2.75 6.25
C GLU A 128 7.61 -3.36 5.38
N PRO A 129 8.76 -2.71 5.13
CA PRO A 129 9.79 -3.30 4.28
C PRO A 129 10.42 -4.57 4.88
N MET A 130 10.48 -4.67 6.20
CA MET A 130 10.94 -5.88 6.88
C MET A 130 9.93 -7.02 6.71
N ALA A 131 8.64 -6.72 6.86
CA ALA A 131 7.57 -7.67 6.60
C ALA A 131 7.55 -8.10 5.13
N ALA A 132 7.68 -7.15 4.19
CA ALA A 132 7.77 -7.44 2.76
C ALA A 132 8.91 -8.42 2.45
N ALA A 133 10.12 -8.16 2.97
CA ALA A 133 11.28 -9.04 2.78
C ALA A 133 11.01 -10.47 3.26
N ILE A 134 10.46 -10.63 4.46
CA ILE A 134 10.07 -11.96 4.99
C ILE A 134 8.99 -12.61 4.10
N GLY A 135 8.01 -11.81 3.66
CA GLY A 135 6.89 -12.30 2.86
C GLY A 135 7.28 -12.78 1.46
N ILE A 136 8.32 -12.22 0.86
CA ILE A 136 8.86 -12.68 -0.43
C ILE A 136 9.91 -13.79 -0.26
N GLY A 137 10.21 -14.22 0.98
CA GLY A 137 11.08 -15.35 1.26
C GLY A 137 12.56 -14.99 1.43
N ILE A 138 12.91 -13.72 1.62
CA ILE A 138 14.28 -13.31 1.93
C ILE A 138 14.63 -13.71 3.37
N ASP A 139 15.77 -14.39 3.54
CA ASP A 139 16.30 -14.63 4.87
C ASP A 139 17.04 -13.40 5.40
N ILE A 140 16.31 -12.55 6.10
CA ILE A 140 16.80 -11.30 6.64
C ILE A 140 17.90 -11.44 7.70
N MET A 141 18.13 -12.65 8.21
CA MET A 141 19.15 -12.93 9.24
C MET A 141 20.55 -13.09 8.65
N GLN A 142 20.66 -13.30 7.36
CA GLN A 142 21.93 -13.46 6.66
C GLN A 142 22.74 -12.15 6.64
N PRO A 143 24.08 -12.22 6.67
CA PRO A 143 24.97 -11.08 6.48
C PRO A 143 25.05 -10.71 4.99
N LYS A 144 23.91 -10.43 4.37
CA LYS A 144 23.78 -10.14 2.95
C LYS A 144 22.80 -8.99 2.73
N GLY A 145 23.26 -7.97 2.03
CA GLY A 145 22.42 -6.80 1.69
C GLY A 145 21.28 -7.17 0.74
N ASN A 146 20.06 -6.81 1.12
CA ASN A 146 18.87 -6.94 0.26
C ASN A 146 18.13 -5.62 0.22
N MET A 147 17.80 -5.15 -0.98
CA MET A 147 17.05 -3.92 -1.17
C MET A 147 15.59 -4.22 -1.49
N ILE A 148 14.70 -3.66 -0.70
CA ILE A 148 13.26 -3.78 -0.87
C ILE A 148 12.70 -2.40 -1.20
N VAL A 149 11.79 -2.34 -2.18
CA VAL A 149 11.00 -1.17 -2.52
C VAL A 149 9.55 -1.58 -2.48
N ASP A 150 8.85 -1.18 -1.43
CA ASP A 150 7.41 -1.43 -1.26
C ASP A 150 6.61 -0.20 -1.66
N ILE A 151 5.84 -0.30 -2.74
CA ILE A 151 5.04 0.79 -3.28
C ILE A 151 3.58 0.53 -2.95
N GLY A 152 3.13 1.07 -1.83
CA GLY A 152 1.78 0.92 -1.31
C GLY A 152 0.75 1.86 -1.95
N GLY A 153 -0.31 2.16 -1.19
CA GLY A 153 -1.32 3.16 -1.56
C GLY A 153 -0.87 4.59 -1.25
N GLY A 154 -0.35 4.84 -0.07
CA GLY A 154 0.02 6.17 0.43
C GLY A 154 1.52 6.46 0.43
N THR A 155 2.35 5.45 0.63
CA THR A 155 3.81 5.57 0.76
C THR A 155 4.55 4.60 -0.15
N THR A 156 5.77 4.98 -0.50
CA THR A 156 6.80 4.08 -1.02
C THR A 156 7.88 3.96 0.02
N GLU A 157 8.07 2.73 0.51
CA GLU A 157 9.08 2.37 1.50
C GLU A 157 10.28 1.72 0.81
N ILE A 158 11.45 2.28 0.99
CA ILE A 158 12.71 1.78 0.44
C ILE A 158 13.58 1.39 1.61
N ALA A 159 14.04 0.16 1.67
CA ALA A 159 14.92 -0.28 2.76
C ALA A 159 16.01 -1.23 2.27
N ILE A 160 17.18 -1.11 2.88
CA ILE A 160 18.29 -2.05 2.76
C ILE A 160 18.41 -2.81 4.07
N ILE A 161 18.25 -4.12 3.96
CA ILE A 161 18.11 -5.04 5.09
C ILE A 161 19.28 -6.01 5.09
N ALA A 162 19.91 -6.16 6.25
CA ALA A 162 20.94 -7.19 6.52
C ALA A 162 20.98 -7.51 8.03
N LEU A 163 21.30 -8.74 8.40
CA LEU A 163 21.50 -9.17 9.80
C LEU A 163 20.32 -8.79 10.71
N SER A 164 19.09 -8.97 10.23
CA SER A 164 17.84 -8.59 10.93
C SER A 164 17.70 -7.10 11.25
N GLY A 165 18.46 -6.23 10.59
CA GLY A 165 18.41 -4.79 10.77
C GLY A 165 18.08 -4.06 9.46
N ILE A 166 17.42 -2.92 9.58
CA ILE A 166 17.32 -1.93 8.51
C ILE A 166 18.57 -1.06 8.60
N VAL A 167 19.43 -1.15 7.57
CA VAL A 167 20.72 -0.42 7.54
C VAL A 167 20.53 0.98 6.96
N CYS A 168 19.69 1.08 5.95
CA CYS A 168 19.28 2.35 5.33
C CYS A 168 17.80 2.24 4.97
N ASP A 169 17.04 3.30 5.22
CA ASP A 169 15.65 3.39 4.83
C ASP A 169 15.30 4.78 4.30
N LYS A 170 14.30 4.81 3.44
CA LYS A 170 13.70 6.02 2.91
C LYS A 170 12.21 5.80 2.73
N SER A 171 11.40 6.68 3.32
CA SER A 171 9.96 6.71 3.11
C SER A 171 9.59 7.96 2.31
N VAL A 172 8.82 7.79 1.24
CA VAL A 172 8.31 8.90 0.45
C VAL A 172 6.80 8.79 0.27
N LYS A 173 6.10 9.93 0.41
CA LYS A 173 4.64 10.02 0.28
C LYS A 173 4.22 10.14 -1.20
N ILE A 174 4.72 9.22 -2.02
CA ILE A 174 4.42 9.09 -3.44
C ILE A 174 4.17 7.62 -3.71
N ALA A 175 2.93 7.27 -4.01
CA ALA A 175 2.50 5.90 -4.21
C ALA A 175 1.16 5.87 -4.97
N GLY A 176 0.39 4.81 -4.83
CA GLY A 176 -0.83 4.55 -5.58
C GLY A 176 -1.83 5.71 -5.63
N ASP A 177 -2.04 6.42 -4.53
CA ASP A 177 -2.99 7.54 -4.44
C ASP A 177 -2.49 8.77 -5.22
N VAL A 178 -1.18 9.03 -5.19
CA VAL A 178 -0.56 10.10 -6.00
C VAL A 178 -0.70 9.77 -7.49
N PHE A 179 -0.42 8.52 -7.89
CA PHE A 179 -0.60 8.09 -9.28
C PHE A 179 -2.04 8.24 -9.76
N THR A 180 -3.00 7.88 -8.92
CA THR A 180 -4.43 8.06 -9.23
C THR A 180 -4.78 9.53 -9.43
N ASN A 181 -4.24 10.41 -8.58
CA ASN A 181 -4.45 11.85 -8.69
C ASN A 181 -3.76 12.46 -9.93
N ASP A 182 -2.57 11.97 -10.28
CA ASP A 182 -1.87 12.38 -11.51
C ASP A 182 -2.72 12.05 -12.75
N ILE A 183 -3.34 10.88 -12.77
CA ILE A 183 -4.27 10.49 -13.85
C ILE A 183 -5.49 11.42 -13.88
N VAL A 184 -6.12 11.73 -12.74
CA VAL A 184 -7.23 12.70 -12.67
C VAL A 184 -6.82 14.04 -13.26
N ASN A 185 -5.64 14.54 -12.90
CA ASN A 185 -5.12 15.81 -13.38
C ASN A 185 -4.78 15.78 -14.88
N TYR A 186 -4.24 14.66 -15.37
CA TYR A 186 -3.96 14.46 -16.78
C TYR A 186 -5.25 14.48 -17.61
N MET A 187 -6.28 13.72 -17.18
CA MET A 187 -7.59 13.70 -17.84
C MET A 187 -8.23 15.08 -17.89
N ARG A 188 -8.10 15.84 -16.80
CA ARG A 188 -8.60 17.23 -16.73
C ARG A 188 -7.87 18.15 -17.70
N SER A 189 -6.54 18.09 -17.74
CA SER A 189 -5.71 19.03 -18.49
C SER A 189 -5.60 18.71 -19.98
N LYS A 190 -5.60 17.42 -20.37
CA LYS A 190 -5.39 17.00 -21.75
C LYS A 190 -6.68 16.66 -22.48
N HIS A 191 -7.67 16.13 -21.77
CA HIS A 191 -8.95 15.71 -22.38
C HIS A 191 -10.12 16.62 -22.05
N ASN A 192 -9.93 17.64 -21.19
CA ASN A 192 -11.01 18.44 -20.60
C ASN A 192 -12.11 17.54 -19.99
N LEU A 193 -11.71 16.41 -19.44
CA LEU A 193 -12.61 15.41 -18.90
C LEU A 193 -12.41 15.27 -17.38
N PHE A 194 -13.46 15.55 -16.62
CA PHE A 194 -13.44 15.32 -15.18
C PHE A 194 -13.87 13.89 -14.89
N VAL A 195 -12.93 13.10 -14.40
CA VAL A 195 -13.14 11.73 -13.92
C VAL A 195 -13.02 11.68 -12.41
N GLY A 196 -13.78 10.79 -11.77
CA GLY A 196 -13.65 10.55 -10.34
C GLY A 196 -12.43 9.66 -10.03
N GLU A 197 -11.99 9.70 -8.78
CA GLU A 197 -10.85 8.94 -8.26
C GLU A 197 -10.97 7.43 -8.58
N ARG A 198 -12.16 6.85 -8.40
CA ARG A 198 -12.41 5.43 -8.72
C ARG A 198 -12.21 5.11 -10.21
N THR A 199 -12.55 6.03 -11.10
CA THR A 199 -12.34 5.86 -12.54
C THR A 199 -10.84 5.94 -12.87
N ALA A 200 -10.13 6.89 -12.27
CA ALA A 200 -8.69 7.04 -12.44
C ALA A 200 -7.93 5.83 -11.88
N GLU A 201 -8.34 5.30 -10.74
CA GLU A 201 -7.80 4.05 -10.19
C GLU A 201 -7.99 2.87 -11.15
N LYS A 202 -9.18 2.76 -11.75
CA LYS A 202 -9.45 1.73 -12.77
C LYS A 202 -8.56 1.90 -14.00
N ILE A 203 -8.33 3.13 -14.47
CA ILE A 203 -7.40 3.42 -15.57
C ILE A 203 -5.99 2.95 -15.20
N LYS A 204 -5.51 3.31 -14.00
CA LYS A 204 -4.19 2.90 -13.48
C LYS A 204 -4.02 1.38 -13.50
N ILE A 205 -5.00 0.63 -13.00
CA ILE A 205 -4.95 -0.84 -12.93
C ILE A 205 -4.96 -1.47 -14.33
N LEU A 206 -5.84 -1.01 -15.22
CA LEU A 206 -6.07 -1.66 -16.51
C LEU A 206 -5.02 -1.32 -17.56
N ILE A 207 -4.59 -0.05 -17.65
CA ILE A 207 -3.68 0.42 -18.68
C ILE A 207 -2.48 1.21 -18.14
N GLY A 208 -2.28 1.25 -16.80
CA GLY A 208 -1.16 1.94 -16.19
C GLY A 208 0.19 1.40 -16.65
N SER A 209 1.05 2.31 -17.10
CA SER A 209 2.43 2.05 -17.49
C SER A 209 3.32 3.20 -17.04
N VAL A 210 4.61 2.95 -16.92
CA VAL A 210 5.63 3.97 -16.63
C VAL A 210 6.67 4.08 -17.74
N ILE A 211 6.50 3.32 -18.83
CA ILE A 211 7.31 3.39 -20.07
C ILE A 211 6.37 3.45 -21.27
N GLU A 212 6.88 3.99 -22.38
CA GLU A 212 6.13 4.15 -23.63
C GLU A 212 6.39 3.01 -24.64
N ASP A 213 7.39 2.15 -24.37
CA ASP A 213 7.91 1.11 -25.25
C ASP A 213 7.64 -0.32 -24.72
N LEU A 214 6.40 -0.58 -24.28
CA LEU A 214 6.00 -1.91 -23.81
C LEU A 214 6.02 -2.92 -24.96
N GLU A 215 6.57 -4.11 -24.72
CA GLU A 215 6.55 -5.23 -25.68
C GLU A 215 5.12 -5.75 -25.93
N ASN A 216 4.31 -5.80 -24.88
CA ASN A 216 2.91 -6.25 -24.93
C ASN A 216 2.00 -5.14 -24.38
N PRO A 217 1.70 -4.12 -25.18
CA PRO A 217 0.87 -3.00 -24.72
C PRO A 217 -0.58 -3.40 -24.51
N PRO A 218 -1.24 -2.87 -23.48
CA PRO A 218 -2.69 -3.01 -23.33
C PRO A 218 -3.43 -2.22 -24.43
N GLU A 219 -4.65 -2.65 -24.71
CA GLU A 219 -5.55 -1.91 -25.61
C GLU A 219 -5.92 -0.56 -25.01
N ASP A 220 -6.21 0.42 -25.87
CA ASP A 220 -6.71 1.72 -25.47
C ASP A 220 -8.04 1.58 -24.72
N MET A 221 -8.21 2.36 -23.66
CA MET A 221 -9.37 2.30 -22.79
C MET A 221 -10.35 3.44 -23.08
N SER A 222 -11.62 3.09 -23.26
CA SER A 222 -12.71 4.07 -23.28
C SER A 222 -13.08 4.51 -21.87
N VAL A 223 -12.98 5.82 -21.61
CA VAL A 223 -13.25 6.44 -20.31
C VAL A 223 -14.37 7.46 -20.41
N GLN A 224 -15.29 7.40 -19.46
CA GLN A 224 -16.42 8.32 -19.38
C GLN A 224 -16.28 9.25 -18.17
N GLY A 225 -16.65 10.49 -18.36
CA GLY A 225 -16.62 11.52 -17.32
C GLY A 225 -17.48 12.72 -17.69
N ARG A 226 -17.29 13.82 -16.99
CA ARG A 226 -17.97 15.09 -17.27
C ARG A 226 -17.04 16.02 -18.05
N ASP A 227 -17.48 16.49 -19.20
CA ASP A 227 -16.78 17.52 -19.98
C ASP A 227 -16.71 18.82 -19.17
N LEU A 228 -15.50 19.37 -19.02
CA LEU A 228 -15.28 20.56 -18.21
C LEU A 228 -15.76 21.86 -18.88
N VAL A 229 -15.93 21.85 -20.21
CA VAL A 229 -16.37 23.02 -20.97
C VAL A 229 -17.88 23.09 -20.99
N THR A 230 -18.54 21.98 -21.34
CA THR A 230 -19.98 21.92 -21.56
C THR A 230 -20.78 21.43 -20.36
N GLY A 231 -20.13 20.82 -19.38
CA GLY A 231 -20.75 20.17 -18.22
C GLY A 231 -21.46 18.85 -18.52
N LYS A 232 -21.49 18.41 -19.77
CA LYS A 232 -22.23 17.21 -20.24
C LYS A 232 -21.37 15.94 -20.03
N PRO A 233 -22.01 14.76 -19.95
CA PRO A 233 -21.29 13.50 -20.08
C PRO A 233 -20.50 13.43 -21.39
N LYS A 234 -19.27 12.96 -21.32
CA LYS A 234 -18.34 12.82 -22.45
C LYS A 234 -17.52 11.55 -22.31
N GLN A 235 -17.10 11.01 -23.43
CA GLN A 235 -16.22 9.86 -23.53
C GLN A 235 -14.91 10.25 -24.22
N ALA A 236 -13.79 9.66 -23.80
CA ALA A 236 -12.48 9.78 -24.43
C ALA A 236 -11.81 8.42 -24.50
N MET A 237 -11.02 8.20 -25.55
CA MET A 237 -10.09 7.05 -25.63
C MET A 237 -8.76 7.47 -25.03
N ILE A 238 -8.17 6.60 -24.21
CA ILE A 238 -6.93 6.85 -23.48
C ILE A 238 -5.99 5.68 -23.69
N SER A 239 -4.76 5.98 -24.07
CA SER A 239 -3.69 5.00 -24.25
C SER A 239 -2.82 4.85 -23.01
N TYR A 240 -2.11 3.72 -22.89
CA TYR A 240 -1.11 3.51 -21.86
C TYR A 240 0.07 4.49 -21.95
N VAL A 241 0.40 4.96 -23.15
CA VAL A 241 1.45 5.98 -23.39
C VAL A 241 1.08 7.30 -22.72
N GLU A 242 -0.20 7.68 -22.78
CA GLU A 242 -0.67 8.88 -22.08
C GLU A 242 -0.57 8.74 -20.58
N ILE A 243 -0.85 7.54 -20.05
CA ILE A 243 -0.72 7.27 -18.62
C ILE A 243 0.75 7.27 -18.20
N ALA A 244 1.66 6.72 -19.00
CA ALA A 244 3.10 6.80 -18.75
C ALA A 244 3.57 8.26 -18.61
N LYS A 245 3.10 9.16 -19.49
CA LYS A 245 3.39 10.60 -19.39
C LYS A 245 2.75 11.27 -18.18
N ALA A 246 1.56 10.83 -17.79
CA ALA A 246 0.88 11.35 -16.60
C ALA A 246 1.64 11.03 -15.32
N LEU A 247 2.21 9.83 -15.21
CA LEU A 247 2.90 9.32 -14.02
C LEU A 247 4.38 9.71 -13.94
N ASP A 248 4.97 10.18 -15.04
CA ASP A 248 6.42 10.34 -15.19
C ASP A 248 7.07 11.13 -14.05
N LYS A 249 6.49 12.28 -13.67
CA LYS A 249 7.04 13.13 -12.59
C LYS A 249 7.06 12.42 -11.23
N SER A 250 6.02 11.66 -10.93
CA SER A 250 5.93 10.94 -9.66
C SER A 250 6.88 9.75 -9.62
N ILE A 251 7.07 9.06 -10.75
CA ILE A 251 8.03 7.97 -10.86
C ILE A 251 9.47 8.48 -10.76
N ILE A 252 9.82 9.60 -11.39
CA ILE A 252 11.15 10.23 -11.24
C ILE A 252 11.50 10.45 -9.77
N ARG A 253 10.55 10.90 -8.95
CA ARG A 253 10.81 11.12 -7.52
C ARG A 253 11.03 9.82 -6.74
N ILE A 254 10.41 8.72 -7.16
CA ILE A 254 10.70 7.38 -6.59
C ILE A 254 12.09 6.93 -7.03
N GLU A 255 12.45 7.12 -8.29
CA GLU A 255 13.80 6.85 -8.80
C GLU A 255 14.87 7.61 -8.01
N GLU A 256 14.65 8.90 -7.76
CA GLU A 256 15.55 9.75 -6.96
C GLU A 256 15.70 9.21 -5.53
N ALA A 257 14.61 8.80 -4.89
CA ALA A 257 14.64 8.22 -3.54
C ALA A 257 15.39 6.88 -3.49
N ILE A 258 15.25 6.03 -4.52
CA ILE A 258 15.99 4.78 -4.67
C ILE A 258 17.49 5.07 -4.82
N MET A 259 17.86 6.01 -5.71
CA MET A 259 19.26 6.40 -5.91
C MET A 259 19.87 7.01 -4.66
N GLU A 260 19.10 7.80 -3.90
CA GLU A 260 19.55 8.36 -2.62
C GLU A 260 19.82 7.24 -1.59
N ALA A 261 18.93 6.26 -1.46
CA ALA A 261 19.14 5.11 -0.58
C ALA A 261 20.37 4.30 -0.97
N LEU A 262 20.57 4.04 -2.27
CA LEU A 262 21.77 3.36 -2.78
C LEU A 262 23.05 4.14 -2.47
N SER A 263 23.03 5.46 -2.60
CA SER A 263 24.21 6.31 -2.33
C SER A 263 24.62 6.32 -0.85
N GLN A 264 23.68 6.07 0.05
CA GLN A 264 23.90 6.00 1.49
C GLN A 264 24.24 4.58 1.98
N THR A 265 24.19 3.60 1.07
CA THR A 265 24.45 2.19 1.40
C THR A 265 25.94 1.94 1.64
N PRO A 266 26.31 1.24 2.71
CA PRO A 266 27.70 0.81 2.93
C PRO A 266 28.23 -0.01 1.75
N PRO A 267 29.52 0.16 1.37
CA PRO A 267 30.09 -0.46 0.15
C PRO A 267 29.89 -1.98 0.08
N GLU A 268 30.02 -2.70 1.19
CA GLU A 268 29.87 -4.15 1.23
C GLU A 268 28.43 -4.59 0.91
N LEU A 269 27.43 -3.86 1.43
CA LEU A 269 26.02 -4.13 1.12
C LEU A 269 25.66 -3.68 -0.29
N ALA A 270 26.29 -2.63 -0.82
CA ALA A 270 26.10 -2.22 -2.21
C ALA A 270 26.64 -3.32 -3.18
N ALA A 271 27.76 -3.95 -2.83
CA ALA A 271 28.27 -5.11 -3.59
C ALA A 271 27.31 -6.31 -3.54
N ASP A 272 26.66 -6.54 -2.41
CA ASP A 272 25.62 -7.57 -2.31
C ASP A 272 24.41 -7.23 -3.20
N ILE A 273 23.91 -5.99 -3.14
CA ILE A 273 22.75 -5.52 -3.92
C ILE A 273 23.05 -5.60 -5.43
N TYR A 274 24.27 -5.38 -5.86
CA TYR A 274 24.67 -5.57 -7.26
C TYR A 274 24.34 -6.99 -7.76
N ASN A 275 24.48 -8.00 -6.90
CA ASN A 275 24.19 -9.39 -7.23
C ASN A 275 22.75 -9.80 -6.92
N THR A 276 22.15 -9.27 -5.82
CA THR A 276 20.80 -9.62 -5.39
C THR A 276 19.72 -8.84 -6.13
N GLY A 277 20.04 -7.62 -6.59
CA GLY A 277 19.09 -6.72 -7.22
C GLY A 277 18.15 -6.05 -6.21
N ILE A 278 17.11 -5.43 -6.77
CA ILE A 278 16.04 -4.71 -6.05
C ILE A 278 14.76 -5.53 -6.13
N TYR A 279 14.09 -5.74 -5.01
CA TYR A 279 12.81 -6.44 -4.93
C TYR A 279 11.67 -5.44 -4.78
N LEU A 280 10.69 -5.51 -5.69
CA LEU A 280 9.51 -4.65 -5.66
C LEU A 280 8.35 -5.39 -5.00
N ALA A 281 7.73 -4.75 -4.01
CA ALA A 281 6.51 -5.18 -3.33
C ALA A 281 5.43 -4.08 -3.41
N GLY A 282 4.23 -4.39 -2.90
CA GLY A 282 3.09 -3.48 -2.92
C GLY A 282 2.38 -3.40 -4.27
N GLY A 283 1.22 -2.77 -4.27
CA GLY A 283 0.38 -2.67 -5.47
C GLY A 283 0.98 -1.85 -6.61
N GLY A 284 1.84 -0.86 -6.27
CA GLY A 284 2.55 -0.04 -7.25
C GLY A 284 3.58 -0.83 -8.08
N ALA A 285 4.11 -1.93 -7.56
CA ALA A 285 4.99 -2.83 -8.28
C ALA A 285 4.35 -3.43 -9.54
N LEU A 286 3.02 -3.44 -9.62
CA LEU A 286 2.25 -3.93 -10.76
C LEU A 286 2.10 -2.92 -11.91
N LEU A 287 2.59 -1.69 -11.76
CA LEU A 287 2.65 -0.75 -12.88
C LEU A 287 3.56 -1.30 -13.98
N ARG A 288 3.02 -1.40 -15.19
CA ARG A 288 3.73 -2.00 -16.34
C ARG A 288 5.02 -1.26 -16.62
N GLY A 289 6.10 -2.02 -16.76
CA GLY A 289 7.42 -1.51 -17.10
C GLY A 289 8.16 -0.80 -15.97
N LEU A 290 7.66 -0.87 -14.72
CA LEU A 290 8.34 -0.24 -13.59
C LEU A 290 9.67 -0.94 -13.29
N ASP A 291 9.70 -2.25 -13.34
CA ASP A 291 10.91 -3.06 -13.21
C ASP A 291 11.95 -2.71 -14.27
N VAL A 292 11.52 -2.62 -15.52
CA VAL A 292 12.38 -2.23 -16.65
C VAL A 292 12.92 -0.80 -16.47
N ARG A 293 12.05 0.14 -16.09
CA ARG A 293 12.43 1.54 -15.90
C ARG A 293 13.43 1.71 -14.76
N LEU A 294 13.18 1.07 -13.62
CA LEU A 294 14.08 1.10 -12.48
C LEU A 294 15.40 0.40 -12.78
N SER A 295 15.38 -0.74 -13.51
CA SER A 295 16.60 -1.41 -13.94
C SER A 295 17.45 -0.53 -14.88
N ARG A 296 16.83 0.15 -15.85
CA ARG A 296 17.51 1.13 -16.71
C ARG A 296 18.11 2.30 -15.93
N LYS A 297 17.45 2.72 -14.83
CA LYS A 297 17.90 3.85 -14.00
C LYS A 297 19.04 3.51 -13.06
N THR A 298 19.03 2.31 -12.49
CA THR A 298 19.96 1.89 -11.44
C THR A 298 21.10 1.02 -11.93
N ASP A 299 21.03 0.49 -13.18
CA ASP A 299 21.90 -0.54 -13.71
C ASP A 299 21.93 -1.83 -12.86
N LEU A 300 20.84 -2.09 -12.10
CA LEU A 300 20.68 -3.26 -11.25
C LEU A 300 19.54 -4.15 -11.74
N PRO A 301 19.58 -5.47 -11.46
CA PRO A 301 18.44 -6.33 -11.64
C PRO A 301 17.27 -5.88 -10.75
N VAL A 302 16.06 -5.87 -11.30
CA VAL A 302 14.83 -5.52 -10.55
C VAL A 302 13.83 -6.65 -10.67
N TYR A 303 13.32 -7.12 -9.55
CA TYR A 303 12.41 -8.26 -9.49
C TYR A 303 11.08 -7.85 -8.83
N ILE A 304 9.97 -8.18 -9.50
CA ILE A 304 8.65 -8.02 -8.90
C ILE A 304 8.40 -9.26 -8.02
N ALA A 305 8.01 -9.05 -6.77
CA ALA A 305 7.66 -10.13 -5.84
C ALA A 305 6.51 -10.98 -6.39
N GLU A 306 6.52 -12.28 -6.09
CA GLU A 306 5.37 -13.11 -6.32
C GLU A 306 4.22 -12.63 -5.41
N ASP A 307 3.07 -12.28 -6.02
CA ASP A 307 1.93 -11.66 -5.34
C ASP A 307 2.34 -10.44 -4.48
N PRO A 308 2.77 -9.33 -5.12
CA PRO A 308 3.34 -8.19 -4.42
C PRO A 308 2.32 -7.47 -3.53
N LEU A 309 1.01 -7.59 -3.81
CA LEU A 309 -0.08 -7.04 -3.00
C LEU A 309 -0.17 -7.70 -1.61
N GLN A 310 0.23 -8.96 -1.49
CA GLN A 310 0.14 -9.71 -0.24
C GLN A 310 1.51 -9.90 0.44
N ALA A 311 2.59 -9.40 -0.13
CA ALA A 311 3.94 -9.59 0.40
C ALA A 311 4.05 -9.15 1.87
N VAL A 312 3.59 -7.96 2.19
CA VAL A 312 3.64 -7.38 3.55
C VAL A 312 2.80 -8.20 4.53
N VAL A 313 1.52 -8.45 4.23
CA VAL A 313 0.65 -9.20 5.15
C VAL A 313 1.12 -10.65 5.33
N ARG A 314 1.67 -11.28 4.27
CA ARG A 314 2.24 -12.63 4.32
C ARG A 314 3.44 -12.68 5.26
N GLY A 315 4.36 -11.72 5.15
CA GLY A 315 5.50 -11.60 6.06
C GLY A 315 5.09 -11.32 7.51
N THR A 316 4.10 -10.46 7.69
CA THR A 316 3.49 -10.20 9.00
C THR A 316 2.89 -11.48 9.60
N GLY A 317 2.24 -12.31 8.78
CA GLY A 317 1.72 -13.62 9.17
C GLY A 317 2.79 -14.63 9.55
N ILE A 318 3.88 -14.71 8.77
CA ILE A 318 5.05 -15.55 9.07
C ILE A 318 5.68 -15.11 10.38
N THR A 319 5.80 -13.81 10.62
CA THR A 319 6.36 -13.25 11.86
C THR A 319 5.47 -13.58 13.06
N LEU A 320 4.15 -13.45 12.95
CA LEU A 320 3.19 -13.83 14.00
C LEU A 320 3.35 -15.29 14.41
N LYS A 321 3.57 -16.17 13.44
CA LYS A 321 3.75 -17.61 13.70
C LYS A 321 5.07 -17.95 14.38
N ASN A 322 6.09 -17.11 14.15
CA ASN A 322 7.47 -17.34 14.59
C ASN A 322 8.00 -16.17 15.46
N ILE A 323 7.20 -15.66 16.40
CA ILE A 323 7.52 -14.45 17.20
C ILE A 323 8.90 -14.57 17.87
N GLU A 324 9.24 -15.73 18.46
CA GLU A 324 10.53 -15.91 19.13
C GLU A 324 11.72 -15.81 18.14
N ARG A 325 11.57 -16.30 16.91
CA ARG A 325 12.58 -16.18 15.85
C ARG A 325 12.80 -14.72 15.44
N TYR A 326 11.70 -13.96 15.35
CA TYR A 326 11.71 -12.58 14.84
C TYR A 326 11.65 -11.52 15.96
N LYS A 327 11.91 -11.90 17.21
CA LYS A 327 11.76 -11.02 18.37
C LYS A 327 12.58 -9.74 18.29
N THR A 328 13.74 -9.79 17.64
CA THR A 328 14.67 -8.65 17.51
C THR A 328 14.18 -7.56 16.56
N ILE A 329 13.27 -7.90 15.64
CA ILE A 329 12.71 -6.96 14.66
C ILE A 329 11.31 -6.49 15.04
N LEU A 330 10.75 -7.04 16.12
CA LEU A 330 9.43 -6.66 16.63
C LEU A 330 9.53 -5.53 17.63
N ILE A 331 8.68 -4.54 17.44
CA ILE A 331 8.49 -3.41 18.35
C ILE A 331 7.30 -3.74 19.27
N LYS A 332 7.53 -3.63 20.59
CA LYS A 332 6.50 -3.97 21.61
C LYS A 332 5.92 -2.73 22.27
#